data_18aded0e368298356e03dc9a19d7476e
#
_entry.id   18aded0e368298356e03dc9a19d7476e
#
_cell.length_a   1.000
_cell.length_b   1.000
_cell.length_c   1.000
_cell.angle_alpha   90.00
_cell.angle_beta   90.00
_cell.angle_gamma   90.00
#
_symmetry.space_group_name_H-M   'P 1'
#
loop_
_entity.id
_entity.type
_entity.pdbx_description
1 polymer ?
#
loop_
_entity_poly.entity_id
_entity_poly.type
_entity_poly.pdbx_seq_one_letter_code
_entity_poly.pdbx_strand_id
1 'polypeptide(L)'
;PDPGETILGGDFYMLPGGKGANQAVAAARLGGEVSFICRVGDDQFGKRSIQVYQEEHISTDNIIIDPEERSGVALISVNGDGENKIVVASGANNGFKEEEIENVYKIISRADYVILQLEIPVSIVGKIIQFSKRTDTNIILNPAPAQKLPDWFFDDLFLVTPNETETEILTGITVCDELTAKKAALWFQNKGVRNVVITLGKNGSYLVTSNEAYAISTPNVDTIDSTAAGDVFNGALAVALANGQSFKQAVNFASIAAALSVKKIGCLLYTSPSPRDSVV
;
A
#
# COMPACT_ATOMS: atom_id res chain seq x y z
N PRO A 1 -22.81 12.42 -12.03
CA PRO A 1 -24.04 12.54 -12.81
C PRO A 1 -24.98 11.37 -12.52
N ASP A 2 -26.28 11.61 -12.60
CA ASP A 2 -27.30 10.57 -12.56
C ASP A 2 -27.34 9.80 -13.90
N PRO A 3 -27.98 8.61 -13.94
CA PRO A 3 -28.11 7.88 -15.19
C PRO A 3 -28.74 8.73 -16.29
N GLY A 4 -28.02 8.90 -17.42
CA GLY A 4 -28.44 9.75 -18.54
C GLY A 4 -28.10 11.23 -18.43
N GLU A 5 -27.50 11.65 -17.32
CA GLU A 5 -27.06 13.03 -17.12
C GLU A 5 -25.65 13.25 -17.65
N THR A 6 -25.43 14.42 -18.28
CA THR A 6 -24.09 14.92 -18.63
C THR A 6 -23.85 16.21 -17.88
N ILE A 7 -22.79 16.23 -17.03
CA ILE A 7 -22.37 17.44 -16.33
C ILE A 7 -21.05 17.97 -16.92
N LEU A 8 -20.90 19.29 -16.94
CA LEU A 8 -19.61 19.90 -17.21
C LEU A 8 -18.78 19.83 -15.92
N GLY A 9 -17.63 19.14 -15.99
CA GLY A 9 -16.72 19.01 -14.86
C GLY A 9 -15.71 20.15 -14.76
N GLY A 10 -14.85 20.05 -13.78
CA GLY A 10 -13.69 20.94 -13.58
C GLY A 10 -12.43 20.42 -14.28
N ASP A 11 -11.29 20.51 -13.60
CA ASP A 11 -10.00 20.09 -14.13
C ASP A 11 -9.87 18.56 -14.22
N PHE A 12 -9.13 18.11 -15.23
CA PHE A 12 -8.80 16.71 -15.42
C PHE A 12 -7.29 16.49 -15.24
N TYR A 13 -6.94 15.55 -14.38
CA TYR A 13 -5.55 15.16 -14.10
C TYR A 13 -5.32 13.69 -14.43
N MET A 14 -4.21 13.38 -15.10
CA MET A 14 -3.68 12.03 -15.26
C MET A 14 -2.48 11.88 -14.36
N LEU A 15 -2.62 11.08 -13.29
CA LEU A 15 -1.59 10.85 -12.31
C LEU A 15 -1.23 9.35 -12.28
N PRO A 16 0.06 9.01 -12.21
CA PRO A 16 0.46 7.64 -11.89
C PRO A 16 -0.11 7.23 -10.53
N GLY A 17 -0.50 5.96 -10.39
CA GLY A 17 -1.13 5.46 -9.18
C GLY A 17 -1.05 3.94 -9.08
N GLY A 18 -1.87 3.39 -8.21
CA GLY A 18 -1.86 1.98 -7.80
C GLY A 18 -1.11 1.81 -6.48
N LYS A 19 -1.72 1.09 -5.53
CA LYS A 19 -1.20 0.96 -4.16
C LYS A 19 0.22 0.40 -4.14
N GLY A 20 0.47 -0.68 -4.88
CA GLY A 20 1.80 -1.27 -4.97
C GLY A 20 2.84 -0.29 -5.52
N ALA A 21 2.50 0.48 -6.56
CA ALA A 21 3.38 1.49 -7.14
C ALA A 21 3.66 2.64 -6.17
N ASN A 22 2.63 3.14 -5.48
CA ASN A 22 2.77 4.18 -4.47
C ASN A 22 3.70 3.75 -3.34
N GLN A 23 3.53 2.52 -2.85
CA GLN A 23 4.36 1.94 -1.78
C GLN A 23 5.81 1.74 -2.24
N ALA A 24 6.02 1.27 -3.48
CA ALA A 24 7.34 1.10 -4.06
C ALA A 24 8.08 2.43 -4.21
N VAL A 25 7.41 3.47 -4.74
CA VAL A 25 7.98 4.82 -4.88
C VAL A 25 8.29 5.43 -3.51
N ALA A 26 7.38 5.30 -2.54
CA ALA A 26 7.61 5.79 -1.19
C ALA A 26 8.84 5.13 -0.56
N ALA A 27 8.98 3.81 -0.69
CA ALA A 27 10.14 3.07 -0.18
C ALA A 27 11.44 3.49 -0.88
N ALA A 28 11.45 3.62 -2.20
CA ALA A 28 12.64 4.02 -2.96
C ALA A 28 13.11 5.43 -2.58
N ARG A 29 12.19 6.39 -2.46
CA ARG A 29 12.50 7.77 -2.05
C ARG A 29 13.05 7.87 -0.63
N LEU A 30 12.70 6.94 0.23
CA LEU A 30 13.20 6.84 1.61
C LEU A 30 14.48 6.01 1.73
N GLY A 31 15.09 5.65 0.59
CA GLY A 31 16.38 4.98 0.52
C GLY A 31 16.33 3.45 0.56
N GLY A 32 15.14 2.87 0.38
CA GLY A 32 14.98 1.42 0.22
C GLY A 32 15.49 0.93 -1.15
N GLU A 33 16.15 -0.22 -1.18
CA GLU A 33 16.42 -0.94 -2.42
C GLU A 33 15.16 -1.72 -2.81
N VAL A 34 14.47 -1.26 -3.86
CA VAL A 34 13.13 -1.75 -4.23
C VAL A 34 13.17 -2.62 -5.47
N SER A 35 12.73 -3.86 -5.33
CA SER A 35 12.35 -4.72 -6.46
C SER A 35 10.84 -4.69 -6.62
N PHE A 36 10.35 -4.02 -7.67
CA PHE A 36 8.93 -3.88 -7.90
C PHE A 36 8.45 -4.90 -8.94
N ILE A 37 7.46 -5.70 -8.55
CA ILE A 37 6.84 -6.71 -9.37
C ILE A 37 5.41 -6.30 -9.62
N CYS A 38 5.08 -5.99 -10.87
CA CYS A 38 3.74 -5.61 -11.27
C CYS A 38 3.46 -6.06 -12.71
N ARG A 39 2.20 -5.93 -13.13
CA ARG A 39 1.77 -6.18 -14.51
C ARG A 39 1.12 -4.93 -15.07
N VAL A 40 1.54 -4.53 -16.26
CA VAL A 40 1.00 -3.36 -16.99
C VAL A 40 0.64 -3.77 -18.41
N GLY A 41 -0.27 -3.05 -19.06
CA GLY A 41 -0.56 -3.26 -20.46
C GLY A 41 0.50 -2.67 -21.40
N ASP A 42 0.60 -3.17 -22.62
CA ASP A 42 1.37 -2.52 -23.70
C ASP A 42 0.61 -1.31 -24.26
N ASP A 43 0.38 -0.33 -23.40
CA ASP A 43 -0.32 0.91 -23.73
C ASP A 43 0.42 2.16 -23.22
N GLN A 44 -0.16 3.34 -23.43
CA GLN A 44 0.47 4.58 -23.00
C GLN A 44 0.58 4.69 -21.46
N PHE A 45 -0.38 4.12 -20.72
CA PHE A 45 -0.34 4.12 -19.25
C PHE A 45 0.77 3.23 -18.73
N GLY A 46 0.92 2.00 -19.28
CA GLY A 46 1.99 1.08 -18.92
C GLY A 46 3.38 1.67 -19.22
N LYS A 47 3.56 2.23 -20.42
CA LYS A 47 4.83 2.88 -20.81
C LYS A 47 5.18 4.05 -19.88
N ARG A 48 4.20 4.89 -19.58
CA ARG A 48 4.41 6.01 -18.64
C ARG A 48 4.72 5.56 -17.23
N SER A 49 4.05 4.50 -16.76
CA SER A 49 4.32 3.92 -15.44
C SER A 49 5.75 3.40 -15.34
N ILE A 50 6.22 2.63 -16.32
CA ILE A 50 7.59 2.12 -16.37
C ILE A 50 8.61 3.28 -16.36
N GLN A 51 8.36 4.34 -17.14
CA GLN A 51 9.22 5.52 -17.14
C GLN A 51 9.31 6.16 -15.76
N VAL A 52 8.18 6.33 -15.06
CA VAL A 52 8.15 6.89 -13.71
C VAL A 52 8.95 6.02 -12.74
N TYR A 53 8.81 4.69 -12.79
CA TYR A 53 9.58 3.80 -11.92
C TYR A 53 11.09 3.91 -12.17
N GLN A 54 11.51 4.05 -13.42
CA GLN A 54 12.92 4.28 -13.77
C GLN A 54 13.43 5.65 -13.25
N GLU A 55 12.60 6.69 -13.37
CA GLU A 55 12.91 8.03 -12.83
C GLU A 55 13.07 7.99 -11.30
N GLU A 56 12.34 7.10 -10.61
CA GLU A 56 12.42 6.87 -9.17
C GLU A 56 13.50 5.83 -8.77
N HIS A 57 14.35 5.41 -9.71
CA HIS A 57 15.42 4.43 -9.50
C HIS A 57 14.92 3.04 -9.02
N ILE A 58 13.70 2.69 -9.34
CA ILE A 58 13.14 1.35 -9.09
C ILE A 58 13.51 0.44 -10.27
N SER A 59 14.03 -0.77 -10.00
CA SER A 59 14.27 -1.76 -11.05
C SER A 59 12.96 -2.15 -11.73
N THR A 60 12.98 -2.08 -13.07
CA THR A 60 11.83 -2.43 -13.92
C THR A 60 11.97 -3.83 -14.55
N ASP A 61 13.01 -4.60 -14.18
CA ASP A 61 13.32 -5.91 -14.75
C ASP A 61 12.23 -6.96 -14.48
N ASN A 62 11.43 -6.73 -13.44
CA ASN A 62 10.38 -7.64 -12.98
C ASN A 62 8.97 -7.16 -13.31
N ILE A 63 8.86 -6.15 -14.19
CA ILE A 63 7.57 -5.66 -14.68
C ILE A 63 7.14 -6.51 -15.87
N ILE A 64 5.94 -7.07 -15.78
CA ILE A 64 5.36 -7.88 -16.83
C ILE A 64 4.53 -6.97 -17.73
N ILE A 65 4.84 -6.96 -19.03
CA ILE A 65 4.06 -6.22 -20.03
C ILE A 65 3.06 -7.18 -20.66
N ASP A 66 1.77 -6.89 -20.49
CA ASP A 66 0.70 -7.66 -21.09
C ASP A 66 0.41 -7.13 -22.50
N PRO A 67 0.53 -7.96 -23.56
CA PRO A 67 0.27 -7.54 -24.93
C PRO A 67 -1.22 -7.44 -25.28
N GLU A 68 -2.09 -8.08 -24.48
CA GLU A 68 -3.51 -8.20 -24.78
C GLU A 68 -4.38 -7.31 -23.85
N GLU A 69 -4.03 -7.26 -22.56
CA GLU A 69 -4.77 -6.51 -21.57
C GLU A 69 -4.28 -5.06 -21.45
N ARG A 70 -5.20 -4.15 -21.15
CA ARG A 70 -4.88 -2.74 -20.87
C ARG A 70 -4.34 -2.58 -19.45
N SER A 71 -3.53 -1.56 -19.23
CA SER A 71 -3.12 -1.16 -17.87
C SER A 71 -4.32 -0.88 -16.98
N GLY A 72 -4.21 -1.22 -15.70
CA GLY A 72 -5.22 -0.86 -14.71
C GLY A 72 -5.37 0.65 -14.58
N VAL A 73 -6.60 1.14 -14.43
CA VAL A 73 -6.90 2.56 -14.23
C VAL A 73 -7.93 2.75 -13.13
N ALA A 74 -7.82 3.85 -12.38
CA ALA A 74 -8.84 4.31 -11.45
C ALA A 74 -9.42 5.63 -11.95
N LEU A 75 -10.74 5.68 -12.12
CA LEU A 75 -11.48 6.89 -12.41
C LEU A 75 -11.95 7.49 -11.09
N ILE A 76 -11.42 8.65 -10.74
CA ILE A 76 -11.70 9.32 -9.47
C ILE A 76 -12.45 10.62 -9.78
N SER A 77 -13.68 10.71 -9.34
CA SER A 77 -14.48 11.94 -9.38
C SER A 77 -14.49 12.55 -8.00
N VAL A 78 -14.14 13.83 -7.89
CA VAL A 78 -14.18 14.60 -6.64
C VAL A 78 -15.26 15.66 -6.78
N ASN A 79 -16.20 15.72 -5.82
CA ASN A 79 -17.25 16.75 -5.80
C ASN A 79 -16.74 18.05 -5.14
N GLY A 80 -17.61 19.09 -5.11
CA GLY A 80 -17.26 20.38 -4.51
C GLY A 80 -17.01 20.35 -2.98
N ASP A 81 -17.43 19.29 -2.30
CA ASP A 81 -17.23 19.07 -0.86
C ASP A 81 -15.96 18.26 -0.57
N GLY A 82 -15.21 17.85 -1.64
CA GLY A 82 -14.01 17.04 -1.53
C GLY A 82 -14.28 15.53 -1.37
N GLU A 83 -15.52 15.08 -1.49
CA GLU A 83 -15.85 13.66 -1.48
C GLU A 83 -15.50 13.00 -2.81
N ASN A 84 -14.91 11.81 -2.76
CA ASN A 84 -14.52 11.07 -3.96
C ASN A 84 -15.44 9.88 -4.23
N LYS A 85 -15.61 9.59 -5.54
CA LYS A 85 -16.16 8.34 -6.04
C LYS A 85 -15.10 7.70 -6.92
N ILE A 86 -14.76 6.44 -6.64
CA ILE A 86 -13.69 5.74 -7.32
C ILE A 86 -14.26 4.52 -8.04
N VAL A 87 -13.96 4.41 -9.32
CA VAL A 87 -14.23 3.22 -10.13
C VAL A 87 -12.90 2.67 -10.63
N VAL A 88 -12.60 1.42 -10.28
CA VAL A 88 -11.35 0.77 -10.67
C VAL A 88 -11.62 -0.23 -11.80
N ALA A 89 -10.89 -0.10 -12.89
CA ALA A 89 -10.74 -1.12 -13.91
C ALA A 89 -9.36 -1.76 -13.71
N SER A 90 -9.32 -2.99 -13.21
CA SER A 90 -8.06 -3.66 -12.82
C SER A 90 -7.14 -3.95 -14.01
N GLY A 91 -7.70 -4.20 -15.20
CA GLY A 91 -6.92 -4.47 -16.41
C GLY A 91 -5.87 -5.55 -16.20
N ALA A 92 -4.65 -5.32 -16.67
CA ALA A 92 -3.53 -6.24 -16.58
C ALA A 92 -3.22 -6.71 -15.16
N ASN A 93 -3.58 -5.95 -14.10
CA ASN A 93 -3.38 -6.39 -12.72
C ASN A 93 -4.09 -7.71 -12.41
N ASN A 94 -5.25 -7.97 -13.03
CA ASN A 94 -5.95 -9.25 -12.88
C ASN A 94 -5.34 -10.39 -13.70
N GLY A 95 -4.43 -10.09 -14.60
CA GLY A 95 -3.82 -11.04 -15.52
C GLY A 95 -2.63 -11.80 -14.96
N PHE A 96 -2.25 -11.61 -13.70
CA PHE A 96 -1.15 -12.37 -13.08
C PHE A 96 -1.41 -13.87 -13.12
N LYS A 97 -0.43 -14.62 -13.64
CA LYS A 97 -0.50 -16.09 -13.77
C LYS A 97 0.43 -16.77 -12.76
N GLU A 98 0.12 -18.02 -12.44
CA GLU A 98 0.92 -18.80 -11.49
C GLU A 98 2.36 -19.00 -11.95
N GLU A 99 2.54 -19.26 -13.25
CA GLU A 99 3.87 -19.49 -13.84
C GLU A 99 4.78 -18.25 -13.70
N GLU A 100 4.20 -17.06 -13.67
CA GLU A 100 4.94 -15.81 -13.52
C GLU A 100 5.47 -15.65 -12.10
N ILE A 101 4.78 -16.22 -11.10
CA ILE A 101 5.18 -16.13 -9.69
C ILE A 101 6.42 -16.97 -9.41
N GLU A 102 6.61 -18.09 -10.09
CA GLU A 102 7.78 -18.96 -9.89
C GLU A 102 9.09 -18.19 -10.15
N ASN A 103 9.11 -17.30 -11.16
CA ASN A 103 10.25 -16.43 -11.42
C ASN A 103 10.49 -15.41 -10.31
N VAL A 104 9.45 -15.02 -9.61
CA VAL A 104 9.46 -14.03 -8.53
C VAL A 104 9.92 -14.61 -7.20
N TYR A 105 9.75 -15.91 -6.97
CA TYR A 105 10.13 -16.57 -5.71
C TYR A 105 11.59 -16.36 -5.32
N LYS A 106 12.51 -16.30 -6.28
CA LYS A 106 13.93 -16.04 -6.02
C LYS A 106 14.16 -14.60 -5.48
N ILE A 107 13.34 -13.66 -5.92
CA ILE A 107 13.42 -12.26 -5.47
C ILE A 107 12.82 -12.17 -4.07
N ILE A 108 11.64 -12.76 -3.87
CA ILE A 108 10.97 -12.81 -2.58
C ILE A 108 11.86 -13.40 -1.49
N SER A 109 12.54 -14.52 -1.78
CA SER A 109 13.42 -15.19 -0.80
C SER A 109 14.69 -14.42 -0.42
N ARG A 110 15.00 -13.32 -1.11
CA ARG A 110 16.16 -12.45 -0.82
C ARG A 110 15.76 -11.11 -0.22
N ALA A 111 14.48 -10.81 -0.20
CA ALA A 111 13.98 -9.56 0.34
C ALA A 111 13.91 -9.61 1.87
N ASP A 112 14.31 -8.53 2.54
CA ASP A 112 14.12 -8.37 3.98
C ASP A 112 12.62 -8.31 4.31
N TYR A 113 11.85 -7.60 3.47
CA TYR A 113 10.40 -7.45 3.57
C TYR A 113 9.75 -7.51 2.20
N VAL A 114 8.58 -8.11 2.12
CA VAL A 114 7.71 -8.09 0.95
C VAL A 114 6.40 -7.40 1.34
N ILE A 115 6.03 -6.34 0.62
CA ILE A 115 4.78 -5.62 0.84
C ILE A 115 3.76 -6.09 -0.20
N LEU A 116 2.59 -6.53 0.26
CA LEU A 116 1.49 -6.99 -0.57
C LEU A 116 0.24 -6.15 -0.34
N GLN A 117 -0.54 -5.97 -1.39
CA GLN A 117 -1.86 -5.33 -1.37
C GLN A 117 -2.88 -6.27 -2.03
N LEU A 118 -4.14 -5.83 -2.16
CA LEU A 118 -5.22 -6.63 -2.73
C LEU A 118 -5.72 -6.08 -4.08
N GLU A 119 -4.85 -5.42 -4.84
CA GLU A 119 -5.13 -4.95 -6.21
C GLU A 119 -4.74 -5.95 -7.31
N ILE A 120 -4.20 -7.11 -6.93
CA ILE A 120 -3.93 -8.27 -7.78
C ILE A 120 -4.80 -9.45 -7.32
N PRO A 121 -4.92 -10.55 -8.10
CA PRO A 121 -5.75 -11.67 -7.70
C PRO A 121 -5.37 -12.23 -6.32
N VAL A 122 -6.37 -12.40 -5.45
CA VAL A 122 -6.19 -12.90 -4.07
C VAL A 122 -5.49 -14.25 -4.05
N SER A 123 -5.75 -15.11 -5.05
CA SER A 123 -5.06 -16.40 -5.19
C SER A 123 -3.55 -16.24 -5.32
N ILE A 124 -3.10 -15.20 -6.03
CA ILE A 124 -1.68 -14.87 -6.20
C ILE A 124 -1.07 -14.39 -4.89
N VAL A 125 -1.74 -13.44 -4.22
CA VAL A 125 -1.33 -12.97 -2.89
C VAL A 125 -1.19 -14.14 -1.91
N GLY A 126 -2.17 -15.03 -1.90
CA GLY A 126 -2.16 -16.22 -1.05
C GLY A 126 -0.99 -17.16 -1.33
N LYS A 127 -0.63 -17.37 -2.60
CA LYS A 127 0.54 -18.19 -2.97
C LYS A 127 1.85 -17.57 -2.51
N ILE A 128 2.00 -16.25 -2.63
CA ILE A 128 3.16 -15.53 -2.12
C ILE A 128 3.27 -15.69 -0.60
N ILE A 129 2.17 -15.51 0.14
CA ILE A 129 2.14 -15.74 1.58
C ILE A 129 2.53 -17.18 1.94
N GLN A 130 2.01 -18.18 1.22
CA GLN A 130 2.37 -19.58 1.46
C GLN A 130 3.84 -19.88 1.14
N PHE A 131 4.38 -19.24 0.11
CA PHE A 131 5.80 -19.39 -0.24
C PHE A 131 6.71 -18.76 0.83
N SER A 132 6.37 -17.57 1.34
CA SER A 132 7.18 -16.86 2.32
C SER A 132 7.35 -17.65 3.63
N LYS A 133 6.38 -18.47 4.00
CA LYS A 133 6.49 -19.38 5.17
C LYS A 133 7.61 -20.41 5.02
N ARG A 134 8.03 -20.73 3.79
CA ARG A 134 9.11 -21.69 3.51
C ARG A 134 10.48 -21.04 3.46
N THR A 135 10.52 -19.71 3.29
CA THR A 135 11.76 -18.93 3.12
C THR A 135 12.05 -18.00 4.28
N ASP A 136 11.18 -18.00 5.30
CA ASP A 136 11.23 -17.11 6.47
C ASP A 136 11.24 -15.60 6.07
N THR A 137 10.61 -15.28 4.92
CA THR A 137 10.52 -13.92 4.42
C THR A 137 9.39 -13.17 5.10
N ASN A 138 9.65 -11.98 5.61
CA ASN A 138 8.67 -11.17 6.31
C ASN A 138 7.67 -10.51 5.35
N ILE A 139 6.39 -10.88 5.44
CA ILE A 139 5.31 -10.28 4.66
C ILE A 139 4.62 -9.18 5.45
N ILE A 140 4.53 -7.99 4.85
CA ILE A 140 3.66 -6.90 5.28
C ILE A 140 2.45 -6.89 4.36
N LEU A 141 1.29 -7.23 4.88
CA LEU A 141 0.03 -7.17 4.13
C LEU A 141 -0.68 -5.85 4.45
N ASN A 142 -0.78 -4.98 3.44
CA ASN A 142 -1.73 -3.89 3.43
C ASN A 142 -3.04 -4.41 2.79
N PRO A 143 -4.10 -4.71 3.56
CA PRO A 143 -5.27 -5.41 3.06
C PRO A 143 -6.23 -4.47 2.32
N ALA A 144 -5.71 -3.70 1.37
CA ALA A 144 -6.38 -2.66 0.61
C ALA A 144 -6.39 -2.95 -0.91
N PRO A 145 -7.53 -2.79 -1.60
CA PRO A 145 -8.87 -2.55 -1.06
C PRO A 145 -9.40 -3.74 -0.26
N ALA A 146 -10.06 -3.46 0.86
CA ALA A 146 -10.51 -4.53 1.76
C ALA A 146 -11.54 -5.45 1.10
N GLN A 147 -11.35 -6.74 1.30
CA GLN A 147 -12.27 -7.79 0.90
C GLN A 147 -12.17 -8.96 1.88
N LYS A 148 -13.17 -9.82 1.90
CA LYS A 148 -13.13 -11.01 2.76
C LYS A 148 -11.97 -11.91 2.34
N LEU A 149 -11.13 -12.27 3.31
CA LEU A 149 -10.00 -13.16 3.16
C LEU A 149 -10.24 -14.45 3.94
N PRO A 150 -9.80 -15.61 3.43
CA PRO A 150 -9.80 -16.85 4.21
C PRO A 150 -8.87 -16.74 5.43
N ASP A 151 -9.22 -17.38 6.54
CA ASP A 151 -8.45 -17.33 7.79
C ASP A 151 -6.96 -17.68 7.63
N TRP A 152 -6.63 -18.61 6.75
CA TRP A 152 -5.26 -19.06 6.51
C TRP A 152 -4.33 -17.97 5.90
N PHE A 153 -4.89 -16.85 5.39
CA PHE A 153 -4.11 -15.69 4.95
C PHE A 153 -3.36 -15.04 6.11
N PHE A 154 -3.93 -15.09 7.29
CA PHE A 154 -3.40 -14.47 8.49
C PHE A 154 -2.46 -15.40 9.26
N ASP A 155 -2.48 -16.70 8.98
CA ASP A 155 -1.68 -17.69 9.66
C ASP A 155 -0.19 -17.44 9.44
N ASP A 156 0.54 -17.16 10.54
CA ASP A 156 1.97 -16.83 10.58
C ASP A 156 2.39 -15.60 9.75
N LEU A 157 1.44 -14.71 9.42
CA LEU A 157 1.73 -13.46 8.74
C LEU A 157 2.55 -12.52 9.64
N PHE A 158 3.65 -11.97 9.10
CA PHE A 158 4.54 -11.11 9.88
C PHE A 158 3.86 -9.84 10.39
N LEU A 159 3.16 -9.11 9.49
CA LEU A 159 2.52 -7.83 9.82
C LEU A 159 1.30 -7.58 8.93
N VAL A 160 0.23 -7.05 9.51
CA VAL A 160 -0.93 -6.52 8.79
C VAL A 160 -1.13 -5.04 9.14
N THR A 161 -1.50 -4.21 8.13
CA THR A 161 -1.61 -2.75 8.29
C THR A 161 -2.95 -2.20 7.79
N PRO A 162 -4.11 -2.63 8.32
CA PRO A 162 -5.41 -2.12 7.93
C PRO A 162 -5.67 -0.71 8.48
N ASN A 163 -6.53 0.06 7.78
CA ASN A 163 -7.17 1.25 8.35
C ASN A 163 -8.48 0.87 9.10
N GLU A 164 -9.23 1.86 9.61
CA GLU A 164 -10.48 1.63 10.34
C GLU A 164 -11.50 0.87 9.49
N THR A 165 -11.73 1.30 8.25
CA THR A 165 -12.69 0.67 7.33
C THR A 165 -12.28 -0.75 6.94
N GLU A 166 -11.01 -0.95 6.61
CA GLU A 166 -10.44 -2.26 6.28
C GLU A 166 -10.54 -3.20 7.47
N THR A 167 -10.26 -2.69 8.67
CA THR A 167 -10.41 -3.43 9.93
C THR A 167 -11.84 -3.91 10.12
N GLU A 168 -12.83 -3.02 9.95
CA GLU A 168 -14.23 -3.37 10.11
C GLU A 168 -14.68 -4.42 9.10
N ILE A 169 -14.30 -4.29 7.82
CA ILE A 169 -14.64 -5.26 6.77
C ILE A 169 -14.06 -6.64 7.06
N LEU A 170 -12.82 -6.71 7.56
CA LEU A 170 -12.12 -7.96 7.82
C LEU A 170 -12.54 -8.63 9.12
N THR A 171 -12.80 -7.86 10.17
CA THR A 171 -13.01 -8.36 11.53
C THR A 171 -14.44 -8.27 12.02
N GLY A 172 -15.26 -7.40 11.40
CA GLY A 172 -16.58 -7.02 11.91
C GLY A 172 -16.51 -6.09 13.13
N ILE A 173 -15.34 -5.53 13.45
CA ILE A 173 -15.13 -4.63 14.60
C ILE A 173 -14.95 -3.21 14.10
N THR A 174 -15.88 -2.32 14.43
CA THR A 174 -15.75 -0.87 14.18
C THR A 174 -14.73 -0.29 15.16
N VAL A 175 -13.69 0.34 14.62
CA VAL A 175 -12.63 0.97 15.40
C VAL A 175 -12.97 2.45 15.61
N CYS A 176 -13.21 2.85 16.85
CA CYS A 176 -13.54 4.22 17.22
C CYS A 176 -12.67 4.76 18.36
N ASP A 177 -11.96 3.90 19.07
CA ASP A 177 -11.09 4.24 20.19
C ASP A 177 -9.96 3.19 20.37
N GLU A 178 -9.09 3.42 21.34
CA GLU A 178 -7.97 2.51 21.64
C GLU A 178 -8.45 1.11 22.06
N LEU A 179 -9.57 1.01 22.78
CA LEU A 179 -10.10 -0.27 23.26
C LEU A 179 -10.57 -1.13 22.09
N THR A 180 -11.30 -0.55 21.15
CA THR A 180 -11.77 -1.23 19.93
C THR A 180 -10.63 -1.54 18.99
N ALA A 181 -9.62 -0.65 18.87
CA ALA A 181 -8.40 -0.92 18.11
C ALA A 181 -7.64 -2.13 18.69
N LYS A 182 -7.49 -2.17 20.03
CA LYS A 182 -6.89 -3.32 20.71
C LYS A 182 -7.66 -4.61 20.46
N LYS A 183 -9.00 -4.56 20.55
CA LYS A 183 -9.86 -5.73 20.27
C LYS A 183 -9.68 -6.24 18.85
N ALA A 184 -9.63 -5.34 17.87
CA ALA A 184 -9.42 -5.69 16.48
C ALA A 184 -8.00 -6.27 16.24
N ALA A 185 -6.97 -5.68 16.85
CA ALA A 185 -5.62 -6.21 16.76
C ALA A 185 -5.51 -7.62 17.36
N LEU A 186 -6.14 -7.89 18.49
CA LEU A 186 -6.20 -9.23 19.09
C LEU A 186 -6.95 -10.23 18.20
N TRP A 187 -7.95 -9.79 17.45
CA TRP A 187 -8.62 -10.64 16.46
C TRP A 187 -7.62 -11.13 15.40
N PHE A 188 -6.79 -10.25 14.83
CA PHE A 188 -5.75 -10.61 13.87
C PHE A 188 -4.69 -11.53 14.49
N GLN A 189 -4.25 -11.24 15.71
CA GLN A 189 -3.28 -12.11 16.41
C GLN A 189 -3.83 -13.50 16.67
N ASN A 190 -5.12 -13.61 17.04
CA ASN A 190 -5.79 -14.90 17.22
C ASN A 190 -5.93 -15.70 15.90
N LYS A 191 -5.80 -15.04 14.75
CA LYS A 191 -5.74 -15.67 13.43
C LYS A 191 -4.31 -16.01 13.00
N GLY A 192 -3.30 -15.67 13.81
CA GLY A 192 -1.90 -16.01 13.57
C GLY A 192 -1.01 -14.85 13.11
N VAL A 193 -1.53 -13.63 13.00
CA VAL A 193 -0.69 -12.46 12.66
C VAL A 193 0.25 -12.15 13.82
N ARG A 194 1.54 -12.04 13.55
CA ARG A 194 2.55 -11.76 14.57
C ARG A 194 2.49 -10.32 15.08
N ASN A 195 2.31 -9.35 14.18
CA ASN A 195 2.27 -7.93 14.51
C ASN A 195 1.11 -7.23 13.77
N VAL A 196 0.50 -6.24 14.39
CA VAL A 196 -0.65 -5.52 13.84
C VAL A 196 -0.43 -4.03 13.99
N VAL A 197 -0.63 -3.27 12.92
CA VAL A 197 -0.69 -1.80 12.98
C VAL A 197 -2.01 -1.38 12.36
N ILE A 198 -2.92 -0.84 13.16
CA ILE A 198 -4.17 -0.25 12.68
C ILE A 198 -3.94 1.25 12.50
N THR A 199 -4.06 1.74 11.26
CA THR A 199 -3.93 3.18 10.97
C THR A 199 -5.25 3.88 11.22
N LEU A 200 -5.21 5.05 11.88
CA LEU A 200 -6.36 5.83 12.37
C LEU A 200 -6.38 7.25 11.78
N GLY A 201 -5.85 7.40 10.58
CA GLY A 201 -5.75 8.69 9.90
C GLY A 201 -5.05 9.74 10.75
N LYS A 202 -5.71 10.90 10.94
CA LYS A 202 -5.19 12.00 11.76
C LYS A 202 -5.03 11.65 13.25
N ASN A 203 -5.65 10.56 13.71
CA ASN A 203 -5.55 10.09 15.08
C ASN A 203 -4.30 9.20 15.31
N GLY A 204 -3.50 8.99 14.27
CA GLY A 204 -2.27 8.22 14.37
C GLY A 204 -2.45 6.74 14.05
N SER A 205 -1.92 5.85 14.87
CA SER A 205 -2.00 4.40 14.67
C SER A 205 -1.95 3.65 15.99
N TYR A 206 -2.44 2.41 15.98
CA TYR A 206 -2.36 1.50 17.11
C TYR A 206 -1.53 0.28 16.74
N LEU A 207 -0.37 0.14 17.37
CA LEU A 207 0.58 -0.95 17.19
C LEU A 207 0.37 -2.02 18.26
N VAL A 208 0.30 -3.28 17.85
CA VAL A 208 0.35 -4.45 18.76
C VAL A 208 1.36 -5.45 18.22
N THR A 209 2.30 -5.83 19.06
CA THR A 209 3.25 -6.93 18.84
C THR A 209 2.99 -8.06 19.84
N SER A 210 3.81 -9.10 19.84
CA SER A 210 3.73 -10.16 20.87
C SER A 210 3.93 -9.66 22.30
N ASN A 211 4.69 -8.57 22.48
CA ASN A 211 5.14 -8.12 23.79
C ASN A 211 4.63 -6.73 24.18
N GLU A 212 4.18 -5.94 23.22
CA GLU A 212 3.95 -4.51 23.41
C GLU A 212 2.70 -4.03 22.67
N ALA A 213 2.05 -3.02 23.21
CA ALA A 213 0.95 -2.32 22.57
C ALA A 213 1.11 -0.81 22.80
N TYR A 214 0.98 -0.02 21.73
CA TYR A 214 1.14 1.43 21.74
C TYR A 214 0.11 2.14 20.88
N ALA A 215 -0.49 3.19 21.41
CA ALA A 215 -1.06 4.26 20.60
C ALA A 215 0.08 5.18 20.16
N ILE A 216 0.22 5.42 18.87
CA ILE A 216 1.26 6.27 18.28
C ILE A 216 0.58 7.43 17.60
N SER A 217 0.84 8.65 18.07
CA SER A 217 0.26 9.87 17.49
C SER A 217 0.92 10.20 16.15
N THR A 218 0.17 10.85 15.27
CA THR A 218 0.70 11.45 14.04
C THR A 218 0.85 12.95 14.20
N PRO A 219 1.81 13.59 13.51
CA PRO A 219 1.90 15.05 13.50
C PRO A 219 0.62 15.67 12.95
N ASN A 220 0.16 16.75 13.61
CA ASN A 220 -0.94 17.53 13.07
C ASN A 220 -0.43 18.41 11.93
N VAL A 221 -0.99 18.25 10.74
CA VAL A 221 -0.62 18.98 9.53
C VAL A 221 -1.87 19.43 8.77
N ASP A 222 -1.75 20.53 8.05
CA ASP A 222 -2.78 20.96 7.10
C ASP A 222 -2.80 19.99 5.91
N THR A 223 -3.90 19.26 5.78
CA THR A 223 -4.08 18.25 4.73
C THR A 223 -4.60 18.91 3.46
N ILE A 224 -3.90 18.71 2.35
CA ILE A 224 -4.33 19.10 1.00
C ILE A 224 -4.97 17.90 0.30
N ASP A 225 -4.29 16.73 0.34
CA ASP A 225 -4.76 15.49 -0.28
C ASP A 225 -4.31 14.30 0.55
N SER A 226 -5.26 13.51 1.05
CA SER A 226 -4.96 12.31 1.84
C SER A 226 -4.77 11.05 1.00
N THR A 227 -4.87 11.15 -0.32
CA THR A 227 -4.67 10.02 -1.23
C THR A 227 -3.27 9.45 -1.05
N ALA A 228 -3.17 8.13 -1.02
CA ALA A 228 -1.92 7.38 -0.84
C ALA A 228 -1.17 7.59 0.51
N ALA A 229 -1.73 8.29 1.49
CA ALA A 229 -1.08 8.40 2.81
C ALA A 229 -0.78 7.03 3.44
N GLY A 230 -1.72 6.09 3.32
CA GLY A 230 -1.52 4.70 3.75
C GLY A 230 -0.45 3.97 2.95
N ASP A 231 -0.29 4.29 1.66
CA ASP A 231 0.75 3.70 0.83
C ASP A 231 2.14 4.22 1.25
N VAL A 232 2.25 5.54 1.47
CA VAL A 232 3.49 6.14 2.01
C VAL A 232 3.84 5.58 3.38
N PHE A 233 2.84 5.39 4.24
CA PHE A 233 3.01 4.75 5.53
C PHE A 233 3.63 3.35 5.39
N ASN A 234 3.09 2.51 4.51
CA ASN A 234 3.57 1.13 4.34
C ASN A 234 4.99 1.08 3.74
N GLY A 235 5.29 1.91 2.73
CA GLY A 235 6.63 2.02 2.16
C GLY A 235 7.67 2.47 3.19
N ALA A 236 7.34 3.52 3.96
CA ALA A 236 8.19 4.05 5.02
C ALA A 236 8.41 3.03 6.15
N LEU A 237 7.34 2.31 6.55
CA LEU A 237 7.40 1.29 7.59
C LEU A 237 8.36 0.17 7.21
N ALA A 238 8.26 -0.33 5.98
CA ALA A 238 9.13 -1.40 5.49
C ALA A 238 10.61 -0.96 5.48
N VAL A 239 10.91 0.25 5.00
CA VAL A 239 12.28 0.80 4.99
C VAL A 239 12.83 0.96 6.41
N ALA A 240 12.03 1.48 7.34
CA ALA A 240 12.45 1.66 8.72
C ALA A 240 12.75 0.31 9.42
N LEU A 241 11.90 -0.69 9.18
CA LEU A 241 12.12 -2.05 9.70
C LEU A 241 13.35 -2.71 9.08
N ALA A 242 13.57 -2.56 7.75
CA ALA A 242 14.74 -3.08 7.06
C ALA A 242 16.05 -2.44 7.58
N ASN A 243 15.99 -1.18 8.00
CA ASN A 243 17.11 -0.49 8.67
C ASN A 243 17.27 -0.87 10.15
N GLY A 244 16.57 -1.89 10.64
CA GLY A 244 16.73 -2.42 12.00
C GLY A 244 16.09 -1.55 13.10
N GLN A 245 15.20 -0.62 12.76
CA GLN A 245 14.47 0.16 13.76
C GLN A 245 13.48 -0.73 14.53
N SER A 246 13.27 -0.44 15.81
CA SER A 246 12.19 -1.08 16.56
C SER A 246 10.83 -0.78 15.95
N PHE A 247 9.83 -1.64 16.18
CA PHE A 247 8.47 -1.41 15.67
C PHE A 247 7.91 -0.03 16.02
N LYS A 248 8.12 0.41 17.28
CA LYS A 248 7.67 1.74 17.73
C LYS A 248 8.33 2.87 16.94
N GLN A 249 9.64 2.77 16.69
CA GLN A 249 10.38 3.76 15.90
C GLN A 249 9.94 3.75 14.43
N ALA A 250 9.79 2.55 13.85
CA ALA A 250 9.39 2.37 12.45
C ALA A 250 7.96 2.90 12.19
N VAL A 251 7.01 2.61 13.08
CA VAL A 251 5.64 3.13 12.97
C VAL A 251 5.59 4.64 13.14
N ASN A 252 6.38 5.19 14.09
CA ASN A 252 6.48 6.65 14.24
C ASN A 252 7.08 7.31 12.99
N PHE A 253 8.14 6.75 12.43
CA PHE A 253 8.74 7.22 11.18
C PHE A 253 7.73 7.19 10.02
N ALA A 254 7.01 6.07 9.87
CA ALA A 254 5.97 5.90 8.86
C ALA A 254 4.83 6.91 9.02
N SER A 255 4.40 7.17 10.26
CA SER A 255 3.37 8.18 10.57
C SER A 255 3.80 9.59 10.17
N ILE A 256 5.07 9.95 10.41
CA ILE A 256 5.63 11.24 10.00
C ILE A 256 5.70 11.34 8.47
N ALA A 257 6.18 10.31 7.79
CA ALA A 257 6.26 10.28 6.33
C ALA A 257 4.87 10.43 5.69
N ALA A 258 3.88 9.70 6.18
CA ALA A 258 2.49 9.81 5.74
C ALA A 258 1.90 11.21 6.01
N ALA A 259 2.17 11.80 7.18
CA ALA A 259 1.72 13.17 7.49
C ALA A 259 2.34 14.22 6.56
N LEU A 260 3.59 14.04 6.16
CA LEU A 260 4.24 14.95 5.22
C LEU A 260 3.68 14.80 3.80
N SER A 261 3.30 13.58 3.38
CA SER A 261 2.77 13.34 2.04
C SER A 261 1.44 14.05 1.79
N VAL A 262 0.56 14.14 2.78
CA VAL A 262 -0.77 14.76 2.63
C VAL A 262 -0.77 16.27 2.45
N LYS A 263 0.39 16.92 2.53
CA LYS A 263 0.58 18.35 2.29
C LYS A 263 0.67 18.73 0.81
N LYS A 264 0.60 17.76 -0.10
CA LYS A 264 0.71 17.98 -1.55
C LYS A 264 -0.32 17.14 -2.30
N ILE A 265 -0.67 17.57 -3.51
CA ILE A 265 -1.62 16.85 -4.37
C ILE A 265 -0.91 15.69 -5.09
N GLY A 266 -1.54 14.51 -5.11
CA GLY A 266 -1.17 13.35 -5.93
C GLY A 266 -0.34 12.30 -5.21
N CYS A 267 -0.46 11.06 -5.71
CA CYS A 267 0.06 9.87 -5.06
C CYS A 267 1.58 9.70 -5.18
N LEU A 268 2.16 9.92 -6.35
CA LEU A 268 3.55 9.60 -6.64
C LEU A 268 4.48 10.80 -6.74
N LEU A 269 3.95 12.03 -6.90
CA LEU A 269 4.78 13.18 -7.24
C LEU A 269 5.50 13.84 -6.05
N TYR A 270 5.11 13.57 -4.78
CA TYR A 270 5.53 14.46 -3.69
C TYR A 270 5.75 13.80 -2.31
N THR A 271 6.19 12.56 -2.26
CA THR A 271 6.30 11.82 -0.98
C THR A 271 7.58 12.10 -0.17
N SER A 272 8.53 12.87 -0.69
CA SER A 272 9.69 13.36 0.08
C SER A 272 10.36 14.52 -0.69
N PRO A 273 10.93 15.53 -0.04
CA PRO A 273 11.90 16.38 -0.72
C PRO A 273 13.10 15.49 -1.06
N SER A 274 13.26 15.16 -2.35
CA SER A 274 14.51 14.60 -2.83
C SER A 274 15.63 15.58 -2.44
N PRO A 275 16.81 15.09 -2.03
CA PRO A 275 17.99 15.97 -1.89
C PRO A 275 18.30 16.80 -3.13
N ARG A 276 17.69 16.48 -4.28
CA ARG A 276 17.80 17.20 -5.55
C ARG A 276 16.85 18.42 -5.65
N ASP A 277 15.77 18.46 -4.83
CA ASP A 277 14.82 19.60 -4.83
C ASP A 277 15.35 20.78 -3.98
N SER A 278 16.51 20.64 -3.35
CA SER A 278 17.16 21.66 -2.54
C SER A 278 18.21 22.50 -3.33
N VAL A 279 18.25 22.35 -4.66
CA VAL A 279 19.13 23.18 -5.51
C VAL A 279 18.26 24.08 -6.40
N VAL A 280 17.79 25.17 -5.82
CA VAL A 280 17.55 26.46 -6.50
C VAL A 280 18.03 27.57 -5.58
#